data_9e273c4d030a2228072976ecceb922f0
#
_entry.id   9e273c4d030a2228072976ecceb922f0
#
_cell.length_a   1.000
_cell.length_b   1.000
_cell.length_c   1.000
_cell.angle_alpha   90.00
_cell.angle_beta   90.00
_cell.angle_gamma   90.00
#
_symmetry.space_group_name_H-M   'P 1'
#
loop_
_entity.id
_entity.type
_entity.pdbx_description
1 polymer ?
#
loop_
_entity_poly.entity_id
_entity_poly.type
_entity_poly.pdbx_seq_one_letter_code
_entity_poly.pdbx_strand_id
1 'polypeptide(L)'
;MRTVIQVTGVRKTYGATVAVDEVSFEVHEGEIFGLIGPNGAGKTTTMECIEGLRTPERGTIAVLGLDPFRDVYKLQERIGVQLQQAQLQKRIKVWEAVNLWASLYRKKAIEGERLLELLGLTEKRDSWFMNLSGGQKQRLFIALALINDPEVVFLDELTTGLDPQARRAIWDLVRGIRERGKTVFLTTHLMEEAERLCDRVAIIERGRIIDMDTPERLVARHCPERSVVLLTDDANAEECFRAIPRVEAVTRSDLRFTIRGKGDDLVTEVIHCLSEKRIRVTDFRTILPNLEDVFLKLTGHSIRD
;
A
#
# COMPACT_ATOMS: atom_id res chain seq x y z
N MET A 1 10.67 3.15 -18.84
CA MET A 1 10.03 1.92 -18.31
C MET A 1 8.83 1.60 -19.18
N ARG A 2 8.48 0.32 -19.36
CA ARG A 2 7.31 -0.07 -20.15
C ARG A 2 6.05 0.10 -19.29
N THR A 3 5.01 0.76 -19.83
CA THR A 3 3.70 0.84 -19.18
C THR A 3 2.97 -0.48 -19.36
N VAL A 4 2.49 -1.09 -18.27
CA VAL A 4 1.75 -2.36 -18.28
C VAL A 4 0.28 -2.20 -17.89
N ILE A 5 -0.07 -1.13 -17.18
CA ILE A 5 -1.46 -0.74 -16.94
C ILE A 5 -1.58 0.73 -17.32
N GLN A 6 -2.56 1.07 -18.14
CA GLN A 6 -2.90 2.43 -18.51
C GLN A 6 -4.39 2.67 -18.29
N VAL A 7 -4.71 3.66 -17.49
CA VAL A 7 -6.07 4.07 -17.14
C VAL A 7 -6.23 5.53 -17.55
N THR A 8 -7.25 5.85 -18.35
CA THR A 8 -7.44 7.22 -18.87
C THR A 8 -8.90 7.63 -18.78
N GLY A 9 -9.19 8.65 -17.96
CA GLY A 9 -10.51 9.26 -17.82
C GLY A 9 -11.61 8.31 -17.39
N VAL A 10 -11.29 7.31 -16.58
CA VAL A 10 -12.25 6.26 -16.17
C VAL A 10 -13.29 6.83 -15.22
N ARG A 11 -14.57 6.57 -15.56
CA ARG A 11 -15.73 6.94 -14.75
C ARG A 11 -16.63 5.73 -14.52
N LYS A 12 -17.09 5.57 -13.26
CA LYS A 12 -18.04 4.53 -12.86
C LYS A 12 -19.02 5.05 -11.83
N THR A 13 -20.31 4.79 -12.08
CA THR A 13 -21.39 5.17 -11.16
C THR A 13 -22.21 3.95 -10.72
N TYR A 14 -22.86 4.06 -9.57
CA TYR A 14 -23.84 3.11 -9.05
C TYR A 14 -25.09 3.90 -8.62
N GLY A 15 -26.09 3.93 -9.49
CA GLY A 15 -27.25 4.79 -9.30
C GLY A 15 -26.83 6.25 -9.26
N ALA A 16 -27.09 6.95 -8.14
CA ALA A 16 -26.70 8.36 -7.94
C ALA A 16 -25.26 8.53 -7.44
N THR A 17 -24.59 7.46 -7.03
CA THR A 17 -23.24 7.53 -6.44
C THR A 17 -22.18 7.42 -7.53
N VAL A 18 -21.31 8.41 -7.63
CA VAL A 18 -20.10 8.37 -8.46
C VAL A 18 -18.99 7.69 -7.68
N ALA A 19 -18.66 6.45 -8.04
CA ALA A 19 -17.63 5.66 -7.36
C ALA A 19 -16.22 5.93 -7.89
N VAL A 20 -16.11 6.22 -9.21
CA VAL A 20 -14.85 6.58 -9.89
C VAL A 20 -15.16 7.74 -10.82
N ASP A 21 -14.37 8.83 -10.77
CA ASP A 21 -14.62 10.06 -11.48
C ASP A 21 -13.34 10.59 -12.14
N GLU A 22 -13.23 10.42 -13.46
CA GLU A 22 -12.12 10.89 -14.30
C GLU A 22 -10.73 10.38 -13.86
N VAL A 23 -10.66 9.14 -13.36
CA VAL A 23 -9.41 8.55 -12.87
C VAL A 23 -8.47 8.23 -14.03
N SER A 24 -7.22 8.72 -13.94
CA SER A 24 -6.15 8.49 -14.92
C SER A 24 -4.83 8.23 -14.22
N PHE A 25 -4.13 7.16 -14.61
CA PHE A 25 -2.77 6.84 -14.17
C PHE A 25 -2.14 5.73 -15.01
N GLU A 26 -0.83 5.54 -14.81
CA GLU A 26 -0.06 4.49 -15.45
C GLU A 26 0.73 3.69 -14.41
N VAL A 27 0.84 2.38 -14.64
CA VAL A 27 1.68 1.46 -13.87
C VAL A 27 2.76 0.90 -14.76
N HIS A 28 3.99 0.86 -14.26
CA HIS A 28 5.16 0.41 -14.99
C HIS A 28 5.53 -1.04 -14.66
N GLU A 29 6.17 -1.69 -15.61
CA GLU A 29 6.64 -3.07 -15.46
C GLU A 29 7.62 -3.22 -14.27
N GLY A 30 7.37 -4.20 -13.41
CA GLY A 30 8.23 -4.55 -12.28
C GLY A 30 8.11 -3.63 -11.07
N GLU A 31 7.15 -2.68 -11.04
CA GLU A 31 6.89 -1.87 -9.83
C GLU A 31 5.78 -2.49 -8.95
N ILE A 32 5.80 -2.13 -7.67
CA ILE A 32 4.66 -2.26 -6.78
C ILE A 32 3.94 -0.90 -6.77
N PHE A 33 2.74 -0.86 -7.35
CA PHE A 33 1.92 0.34 -7.40
C PHE A 33 0.75 0.22 -6.41
N GLY A 34 0.58 1.24 -5.56
CA GLY A 34 -0.49 1.31 -4.56
C GLY A 34 -1.59 2.30 -4.93
N LEU A 35 -2.84 1.86 -4.93
CA LEU A 35 -3.99 2.76 -4.93
C LEU A 35 -4.51 2.88 -3.51
N ILE A 36 -4.27 4.03 -2.87
CA ILE A 36 -4.47 4.23 -1.43
C ILE A 36 -5.58 5.25 -1.14
N GLY A 37 -6.32 5.02 -0.08
CA GLY A 37 -7.41 5.92 0.32
C GLY A 37 -8.37 5.27 1.31
N PRO A 38 -9.34 6.02 1.86
CA PRO A 38 -10.29 5.51 2.83
C PRO A 38 -11.27 4.48 2.23
N ASN A 39 -12.05 3.86 3.10
CA ASN A 39 -13.13 2.98 2.66
C ASN A 39 -14.17 3.79 1.88
N GLY A 40 -14.64 3.22 0.76
CA GLY A 40 -15.58 3.91 -0.14
C GLY A 40 -14.95 4.95 -1.07
N ALA A 41 -13.62 5.15 -1.07
CA ALA A 41 -12.96 6.11 -1.96
C ALA A 41 -12.96 5.71 -3.44
N GLY A 42 -13.36 4.47 -3.79
CA GLY A 42 -13.39 3.96 -5.16
C GLY A 42 -12.27 3.00 -5.53
N LYS A 43 -11.40 2.60 -4.58
CA LYS A 43 -10.24 1.72 -4.81
C LYS A 43 -10.63 0.39 -5.47
N THR A 44 -11.46 -0.40 -4.81
CA THR A 44 -11.93 -1.72 -5.31
C THR A 44 -12.67 -1.57 -6.64
N THR A 45 -13.53 -0.56 -6.80
CA THR A 45 -14.22 -0.31 -8.08
C THR A 45 -13.23 0.00 -9.20
N THR A 46 -12.19 0.79 -8.94
CA THR A 46 -11.14 1.10 -9.92
C THR A 46 -10.37 -0.16 -10.29
N MET A 47 -9.97 -0.97 -9.30
CA MET A 47 -9.28 -2.25 -9.54
C MET A 47 -10.16 -3.22 -10.34
N GLU A 48 -11.42 -3.42 -9.96
CA GLU A 48 -12.38 -4.27 -10.69
C GLU A 48 -12.59 -3.83 -12.15
N CYS A 49 -12.52 -2.51 -12.43
CA CYS A 49 -12.55 -2.01 -13.81
C CYS A 49 -11.27 -2.42 -14.57
N ILE A 50 -10.10 -2.34 -13.94
CA ILE A 50 -8.82 -2.72 -14.57
C ILE A 50 -8.74 -4.23 -14.83
N GLU A 51 -9.28 -5.04 -13.92
CA GLU A 51 -9.36 -6.49 -14.04
C GLU A 51 -10.38 -6.97 -15.09
N GLY A 52 -11.22 -6.05 -15.60
CA GLY A 52 -12.31 -6.37 -16.54
C GLY A 52 -13.56 -6.95 -15.86
N LEU A 53 -13.66 -6.88 -14.54
CA LEU A 53 -14.83 -7.36 -13.76
C LEU A 53 -15.98 -6.33 -13.77
N ARG A 54 -15.68 -5.06 -13.96
CA ARG A 54 -16.65 -3.95 -14.00
C ARG A 54 -16.43 -3.08 -15.21
N THR A 55 -17.42 -2.94 -16.05
CA THR A 55 -17.34 -2.05 -17.22
C THR A 55 -17.51 -0.60 -16.77
N PRO A 56 -16.55 0.30 -17.06
CA PRO A 56 -16.71 1.73 -16.82
C PRO A 56 -17.72 2.33 -17.81
N GLU A 57 -18.31 3.46 -17.47
CA GLU A 57 -19.21 4.20 -18.37
C GLU A 57 -18.44 5.09 -19.35
N ARG A 58 -17.25 5.54 -18.95
CA ARG A 58 -16.35 6.36 -19.76
C ARG A 58 -14.90 6.01 -19.48
N GLY A 59 -14.04 6.48 -20.37
CA GLY A 59 -12.60 6.27 -20.28
C GLY A 59 -12.15 5.00 -20.99
N THR A 60 -10.85 4.77 -20.93
CA THR A 60 -10.19 3.61 -21.55
C THR A 60 -9.24 2.96 -20.57
N ILE A 61 -9.13 1.65 -20.65
CA ILE A 61 -8.21 0.84 -19.84
C ILE A 61 -7.47 -0.10 -20.77
N ALA A 62 -6.16 -0.16 -20.61
CA ALA A 62 -5.32 -1.16 -21.25
C ALA A 62 -4.44 -1.85 -20.19
N VAL A 63 -4.42 -3.17 -20.18
CA VAL A 63 -3.57 -3.99 -19.31
C VAL A 63 -2.73 -4.89 -20.18
N LEU A 64 -1.40 -4.80 -20.07
CA LEU A 64 -0.45 -5.52 -20.93
C LEU A 64 -0.70 -5.30 -22.45
N GLY A 65 -1.22 -4.10 -22.79
CA GLY A 65 -1.61 -3.74 -24.14
C GLY A 65 -2.93 -4.35 -24.63
N LEU A 66 -3.69 -5.01 -23.75
CA LEU A 66 -4.98 -5.64 -24.03
C LEU A 66 -6.12 -4.81 -23.43
N ASP A 67 -7.26 -4.80 -24.10
CA ASP A 67 -8.52 -4.24 -23.58
C ASP A 67 -9.17 -5.28 -22.64
N PRO A 68 -9.39 -4.96 -21.34
CA PRO A 68 -9.92 -5.91 -20.36
C PRO A 68 -11.32 -6.45 -20.72
N PHE A 69 -12.06 -5.75 -21.58
CA PHE A 69 -13.44 -6.12 -21.95
C PHE A 69 -13.53 -6.85 -23.30
N ARG A 70 -12.55 -6.62 -24.19
CA ARG A 70 -12.49 -7.27 -25.50
C ARG A 70 -11.59 -8.49 -25.51
N ASP A 71 -10.47 -8.44 -24.81
CA ASP A 71 -9.46 -9.49 -24.77
C ASP A 71 -9.49 -10.31 -23.46
N VAL A 72 -10.67 -10.47 -22.84
CA VAL A 72 -10.87 -11.06 -21.51
C VAL A 72 -10.05 -12.34 -21.29
N TYR A 73 -10.21 -13.34 -22.15
CA TYR A 73 -9.53 -14.62 -21.98
C TYR A 73 -8.00 -14.53 -22.13
N LYS A 74 -7.53 -13.66 -23.04
CA LYS A 74 -6.07 -13.46 -23.19
C LYS A 74 -5.47 -12.74 -21.97
N LEU A 75 -6.22 -11.80 -21.42
CA LEU A 75 -5.81 -11.06 -20.24
C LEU A 75 -5.78 -11.96 -19.00
N GLN A 76 -6.84 -12.76 -18.77
CA GLN A 76 -6.94 -13.67 -17.63
C GLN A 76 -5.81 -14.71 -17.56
N GLU A 77 -5.25 -15.13 -18.69
CA GLU A 77 -4.07 -16.02 -18.72
C GLU A 77 -2.75 -15.31 -18.28
N ARG A 78 -2.76 -13.97 -18.19
CA ARG A 78 -1.56 -13.15 -17.93
C ARG A 78 -1.62 -12.34 -16.64
N ILE A 79 -2.77 -12.26 -16.01
CA ILE A 79 -2.96 -11.58 -14.72
C ILE A 79 -3.31 -12.58 -13.63
N GLY A 80 -2.95 -12.23 -12.39
CA GLY A 80 -3.39 -12.91 -11.18
C GLY A 80 -4.21 -11.98 -10.33
N VAL A 81 -5.33 -12.46 -9.78
CA VAL A 81 -6.25 -11.62 -9.00
C VAL A 81 -6.52 -12.27 -7.66
N GLN A 82 -6.29 -11.53 -6.59
CA GLN A 82 -6.72 -11.86 -5.24
C GLN A 82 -7.83 -10.89 -4.84
N LEU A 83 -9.05 -11.38 -4.72
CA LEU A 83 -10.23 -10.60 -4.37
C LEU A 83 -10.32 -10.37 -2.85
N GLN A 84 -10.85 -9.22 -2.43
CA GLN A 84 -11.04 -8.84 -1.03
C GLN A 84 -11.88 -9.88 -0.25
N GLN A 85 -12.94 -10.39 -0.84
CA GLN A 85 -13.85 -11.36 -0.22
C GLN A 85 -13.76 -12.74 -0.88
N ALA A 86 -12.57 -13.30 -0.97
CA ALA A 86 -12.41 -14.66 -1.47
C ALA A 86 -12.76 -15.67 -0.38
N GLN A 87 -13.61 -16.64 -0.72
CA GLN A 87 -13.94 -17.78 0.15
C GLN A 87 -13.84 -19.09 -0.63
N LEU A 88 -13.24 -20.09 0.00
CA LEU A 88 -13.21 -21.45 -0.51
C LEU A 88 -14.18 -22.34 0.29
N GLN A 89 -14.51 -23.49 -0.26
CA GLN A 89 -15.28 -24.49 0.47
C GLN A 89 -14.55 -24.85 1.78
N LYS A 90 -15.30 -24.91 2.89
CA LYS A 90 -14.74 -25.12 4.22
C LYS A 90 -13.84 -26.37 4.32
N ARG A 91 -14.22 -27.47 3.64
CA ARG A 91 -13.54 -28.76 3.65
C ARG A 91 -12.72 -29.05 2.38
N ILE A 92 -12.37 -28.04 1.58
CA ILE A 92 -11.37 -28.21 0.53
C ILE A 92 -9.98 -28.21 1.16
N LYS A 93 -9.12 -29.15 0.77
CA LYS A 93 -7.71 -29.15 1.19
C LYS A 93 -6.91 -28.12 0.43
N VAL A 94 -5.82 -27.65 1.01
CA VAL A 94 -4.95 -26.64 0.37
C VAL A 94 -4.47 -27.12 -1.00
N TRP A 95 -3.96 -28.34 -1.13
CA TRP A 95 -3.51 -28.89 -2.40
C TRP A 95 -4.66 -29.06 -3.42
N GLU A 96 -5.86 -29.39 -2.96
CA GLU A 96 -7.04 -29.51 -3.84
C GLU A 96 -7.42 -28.15 -4.43
N ALA A 97 -7.37 -27.07 -3.60
CA ALA A 97 -7.61 -25.72 -4.06
C ALA A 97 -6.56 -25.30 -5.12
N VAL A 98 -5.29 -25.55 -4.87
CA VAL A 98 -4.22 -25.23 -5.83
C VAL A 98 -4.41 -25.99 -7.14
N ASN A 99 -4.70 -27.30 -7.11
CA ASN A 99 -4.92 -28.08 -8.30
C ASN A 99 -6.19 -27.66 -9.07
N LEU A 100 -7.26 -27.33 -8.36
CA LEU A 100 -8.49 -26.83 -8.97
C LEU A 100 -8.22 -25.53 -9.74
N TRP A 101 -7.54 -24.56 -9.12
CA TRP A 101 -7.20 -23.31 -9.80
C TRP A 101 -6.25 -23.54 -10.97
N ALA A 102 -5.23 -24.39 -10.82
CA ALA A 102 -4.32 -24.75 -11.92
C ALA A 102 -5.07 -25.30 -13.13
N SER A 103 -6.15 -26.07 -12.91
CA SER A 103 -6.95 -26.67 -13.99
C SER A 103 -7.78 -25.67 -14.79
N LEU A 104 -7.98 -24.45 -14.30
CA LEU A 104 -8.74 -23.39 -14.98
C LEU A 104 -7.94 -22.71 -16.10
N TYR A 105 -6.60 -22.82 -16.09
CA TYR A 105 -5.72 -22.16 -17.05
C TYR A 105 -5.27 -23.12 -18.15
N ARG A 106 -5.15 -22.61 -19.38
CA ARG A 106 -4.62 -23.37 -20.52
C ARG A 106 -3.09 -23.42 -20.53
N LYS A 107 -2.47 -22.34 -20.05
CA LYS A 107 -1.03 -22.28 -19.89
C LYS A 107 -0.59 -23.20 -18.74
N LYS A 108 0.59 -23.83 -18.88
CA LYS A 108 1.15 -24.64 -17.81
C LYS A 108 1.27 -23.79 -16.54
N ALA A 109 0.51 -24.17 -15.52
CA ALA A 109 0.58 -23.54 -14.20
C ALA A 109 1.93 -23.76 -13.52
N ILE A 110 2.26 -22.94 -12.53
CA ILE A 110 3.38 -23.21 -11.64
C ILE A 110 3.08 -24.54 -10.92
N GLU A 111 4.10 -25.36 -10.74
CA GLU A 111 3.96 -26.59 -9.97
C GLU A 111 3.45 -26.30 -8.56
N GLY A 112 2.34 -26.91 -8.17
CA GLY A 112 1.63 -26.58 -6.93
C GLY A 112 2.49 -26.74 -5.69
N GLU A 113 3.32 -27.78 -5.60
CA GLU A 113 4.24 -27.99 -4.47
C GLU A 113 5.24 -26.83 -4.34
N ARG A 114 5.83 -26.39 -5.45
CA ARG A 114 6.75 -25.25 -5.46
C ARG A 114 6.07 -23.95 -5.01
N LEU A 115 4.80 -23.80 -5.38
CA LEU A 115 4.00 -22.63 -4.97
C LEU A 115 3.70 -22.67 -3.47
N LEU A 116 3.35 -23.84 -2.92
CA LEU A 116 3.13 -24.02 -1.49
C LEU A 116 4.39 -23.79 -0.68
N GLU A 117 5.54 -24.25 -1.15
CA GLU A 117 6.85 -23.99 -0.54
C GLU A 117 7.14 -22.49 -0.48
N LEU A 118 6.99 -21.81 -1.62
CA LEU A 118 7.19 -20.38 -1.76
C LEU A 118 6.39 -19.57 -0.74
N LEU A 119 5.18 -20.02 -0.44
CA LEU A 119 4.22 -19.32 0.42
C LEU A 119 4.23 -19.84 1.86
N GLY A 120 5.14 -20.79 2.19
CA GLY A 120 5.25 -21.37 3.53
C GLY A 120 3.98 -22.13 3.94
N LEU A 121 3.37 -22.83 2.99
CA LEU A 121 2.15 -23.63 3.19
C LEU A 121 2.37 -25.14 3.03
N THR A 122 3.59 -25.60 2.83
CA THR A 122 3.92 -27.02 2.61
C THR A 122 3.38 -27.93 3.72
N GLU A 123 3.57 -27.56 5.00
CA GLU A 123 3.06 -28.31 6.15
C GLU A 123 1.53 -28.30 6.27
N LYS A 124 0.87 -27.37 5.57
CA LYS A 124 -0.59 -27.20 5.55
C LYS A 124 -1.24 -27.81 4.30
N ARG A 125 -0.46 -28.48 3.46
CA ARG A 125 -0.88 -29.06 2.18
C ARG A 125 -2.19 -29.88 2.29
N ASP A 126 -2.27 -30.76 3.29
CA ASP A 126 -3.41 -31.64 3.52
C ASP A 126 -4.43 -31.08 4.52
N SER A 127 -4.23 -29.85 5.02
CA SER A 127 -5.16 -29.18 5.92
C SER A 127 -6.40 -28.70 5.18
N TRP A 128 -7.55 -28.75 5.84
CA TRP A 128 -8.76 -28.12 5.32
C TRP A 128 -8.68 -26.61 5.43
N PHE A 129 -9.25 -25.90 4.46
CA PHE A 129 -9.29 -24.44 4.42
C PHE A 129 -9.85 -23.81 5.72
N MET A 130 -10.89 -24.42 6.29
CA MET A 130 -11.48 -23.94 7.54
C MET A 130 -10.51 -23.93 8.73
N ASN A 131 -9.50 -24.80 8.71
CA ASN A 131 -8.52 -24.95 9.81
C ASN A 131 -7.29 -24.03 9.65
N LEU A 132 -7.23 -23.24 8.57
CA LEU A 132 -6.15 -22.28 8.35
C LEU A 132 -6.37 -21.02 9.21
N SER A 133 -5.30 -20.45 9.73
CA SER A 133 -5.32 -19.11 10.32
C SER A 133 -5.60 -18.04 9.26
N GLY A 134 -5.95 -16.81 9.66
CA GLY A 134 -6.19 -15.70 8.74
C GLY A 134 -5.01 -15.46 7.81
N GLY A 135 -3.79 -15.40 8.34
CA GLY A 135 -2.58 -15.22 7.53
C GLY A 135 -2.27 -16.41 6.60
N GLN A 136 -2.62 -17.65 6.99
CA GLN A 136 -2.48 -18.82 6.13
C GLN A 136 -3.51 -18.81 4.99
N LYS A 137 -4.74 -18.41 5.26
CA LYS A 137 -5.77 -18.20 4.23
C LYS A 137 -5.34 -17.15 3.22
N GLN A 138 -4.81 -16.03 3.71
CA GLN A 138 -4.32 -14.96 2.84
C GLN A 138 -3.18 -15.44 1.94
N ARG A 139 -2.20 -16.16 2.50
CA ARG A 139 -1.12 -16.77 1.72
C ARG A 139 -1.66 -17.75 0.66
N LEU A 140 -2.69 -18.53 0.98
CA LEU A 140 -3.31 -19.41 0.00
C LEU A 140 -3.98 -18.61 -1.12
N PHE A 141 -4.71 -17.53 -0.84
CA PHE A 141 -5.31 -16.69 -1.89
C PHE A 141 -4.26 -16.05 -2.79
N ILE A 142 -3.12 -15.62 -2.23
CA ILE A 142 -1.98 -15.14 -3.03
C ILE A 142 -1.40 -16.29 -3.88
N ALA A 143 -1.32 -17.52 -3.34
CA ALA A 143 -0.92 -18.70 -4.12
C ALA A 143 -1.81 -18.89 -5.35
N LEU A 144 -3.13 -18.83 -5.15
CA LEU A 144 -4.09 -19.00 -6.22
C LEU A 144 -3.98 -17.89 -7.28
N ALA A 145 -3.68 -16.65 -6.86
CA ALA A 145 -3.42 -15.55 -7.78
C ALA A 145 -2.11 -15.69 -8.57
N LEU A 146 -1.15 -16.50 -8.11
CA LEU A 146 0.14 -16.71 -8.77
C LEU A 146 0.20 -17.98 -9.62
N ILE A 147 -0.82 -18.81 -9.60
CA ILE A 147 -0.80 -20.16 -10.16
C ILE A 147 -0.50 -20.22 -11.66
N ASN A 148 -0.96 -19.24 -12.41
CA ASN A 148 -0.77 -19.12 -13.87
C ASN A 148 0.51 -18.39 -14.27
N ASP A 149 1.43 -18.13 -13.33
CA ASP A 149 2.67 -17.36 -13.54
C ASP A 149 2.40 -15.98 -14.19
N PRO A 150 1.58 -15.13 -13.56
CA PRO A 150 1.11 -13.89 -14.15
C PRO A 150 2.23 -12.87 -14.35
N GLU A 151 2.04 -11.92 -15.27
CA GLU A 151 2.90 -10.74 -15.45
C GLU A 151 2.52 -9.61 -14.50
N VAL A 152 1.20 -9.49 -14.21
CA VAL A 152 0.65 -8.51 -13.27
C VAL A 152 -0.21 -9.22 -12.22
N VAL A 153 -0.02 -8.86 -10.96
CA VAL A 153 -0.78 -9.40 -9.82
C VAL A 153 -1.57 -8.28 -9.17
N PHE A 154 -2.88 -8.48 -9.04
CA PHE A 154 -3.81 -7.57 -8.35
C PHE A 154 -4.10 -8.11 -6.96
N LEU A 155 -3.96 -7.24 -5.95
CA LEU A 155 -4.05 -7.60 -4.54
C LEU A 155 -4.94 -6.58 -3.81
N ASP A 156 -6.18 -6.97 -3.47
CA ASP A 156 -7.14 -6.07 -2.83
C ASP A 156 -7.13 -6.23 -1.31
N GLU A 157 -6.76 -5.15 -0.59
CA GLU A 157 -6.74 -5.05 0.88
C GLU A 157 -6.10 -6.25 1.59
N LEU A 158 -4.87 -6.59 1.20
CA LEU A 158 -4.15 -7.80 1.57
C LEU A 158 -4.06 -8.13 3.05
N THR A 159 -3.90 -7.11 3.90
CA THR A 159 -3.51 -7.31 5.30
C THR A 159 -4.58 -6.87 6.29
N THR A 160 -5.77 -6.54 5.79
CA THR A 160 -6.91 -6.16 6.62
C THR A 160 -7.29 -7.29 7.59
N GLY A 161 -7.37 -6.97 8.88
CA GLY A 161 -7.73 -7.93 9.93
C GLY A 161 -6.63 -8.92 10.32
N LEU A 162 -5.40 -8.80 9.79
CA LEU A 162 -4.26 -9.61 10.20
C LEU A 162 -3.53 -8.99 11.40
N ASP A 163 -2.98 -9.87 12.23
CA ASP A 163 -2.06 -9.46 13.28
C ASP A 163 -0.74 -8.88 12.71
N PRO A 164 0.04 -8.11 13.48
CA PRO A 164 1.26 -7.46 12.97
C PRO A 164 2.31 -8.42 12.43
N GLN A 165 2.43 -9.65 12.98
CA GLN A 165 3.40 -10.63 12.52
C GLN A 165 2.96 -11.22 11.16
N ALA A 166 1.70 -11.62 11.03
CA ALA A 166 1.14 -12.10 9.78
C ALA A 166 1.23 -11.05 8.66
N ARG A 167 0.95 -9.77 9.01
CA ARG A 167 1.08 -8.64 8.08
C ARG A 167 2.49 -8.51 7.52
N ARG A 168 3.52 -8.53 8.37
CA ARG A 168 4.93 -8.46 7.92
C ARG A 168 5.29 -9.61 6.99
N ALA A 169 4.85 -10.83 7.31
CA ALA A 169 5.10 -12.00 6.47
C ALA A 169 4.44 -11.87 5.08
N ILE A 170 3.27 -11.23 4.98
CA ILE A 170 2.63 -10.93 3.70
C ILE A 170 3.41 -9.85 2.93
N TRP A 171 3.90 -8.81 3.61
CA TRP A 171 4.72 -7.78 2.97
C TRP A 171 6.01 -8.36 2.35
N ASP A 172 6.71 -9.24 3.08
CA ASP A 172 7.91 -9.90 2.57
C ASP A 172 7.58 -10.78 1.34
N LEU A 173 6.42 -11.44 1.37
CA LEU A 173 5.93 -12.20 0.24
C LEU A 173 5.69 -11.32 -1.00
N VAL A 174 5.03 -10.17 -0.84
CA VAL A 174 4.75 -9.23 -1.94
C VAL A 174 6.05 -8.70 -2.55
N ARG A 175 7.05 -8.36 -1.71
CA ARG A 175 8.38 -7.99 -2.19
C ARG A 175 9.02 -9.11 -3.01
N GLY A 176 8.95 -10.35 -2.52
CA GLY A 176 9.45 -11.51 -3.24
C GLY A 176 8.75 -11.78 -4.59
N ILE A 177 7.48 -11.40 -4.73
CA ILE A 177 6.75 -11.45 -6.02
C ILE A 177 7.36 -10.43 -6.99
N ARG A 178 7.56 -9.19 -6.54
CA ARG A 178 8.20 -8.13 -7.36
C ARG A 178 9.64 -8.49 -7.75
N GLU A 179 10.45 -9.03 -6.83
CA GLU A 179 11.84 -9.45 -7.08
C GLU A 179 11.95 -10.54 -8.15
N ARG A 180 10.88 -11.30 -8.39
CA ARG A 180 10.78 -12.25 -9.51
C ARG A 180 10.37 -11.60 -10.82
N GLY A 181 10.37 -10.27 -10.90
CA GLY A 181 10.06 -9.51 -12.11
C GLY A 181 8.56 -9.34 -12.37
N LYS A 182 7.70 -9.62 -11.38
CA LYS A 182 6.25 -9.39 -11.53
C LYS A 182 5.91 -7.95 -11.18
N THR A 183 4.90 -7.40 -11.85
CA THR A 183 4.28 -6.12 -11.47
C THR A 183 3.17 -6.39 -10.46
N VAL A 184 3.10 -5.58 -9.40
CA VAL A 184 2.04 -5.70 -8.39
C VAL A 184 1.22 -4.42 -8.37
N PHE A 185 -0.10 -4.57 -8.50
CA PHE A 185 -1.06 -3.52 -8.24
C PHE A 185 -1.81 -3.86 -6.95
N LEU A 186 -1.72 -3.03 -5.93
CA LEU A 186 -2.41 -3.27 -4.68
C LEU A 186 -3.33 -2.10 -4.28
N THR A 187 -4.39 -2.43 -3.55
CA THR A 187 -5.19 -1.42 -2.87
C THR A 187 -5.01 -1.54 -1.36
N THR A 188 -4.98 -0.42 -0.67
CA THR A 188 -4.94 -0.41 0.79
C THR A 188 -5.49 0.90 1.36
N HIS A 189 -6.00 0.83 2.58
CA HIS A 189 -6.29 2.00 3.42
C HIS A 189 -5.23 2.17 4.52
N LEU A 190 -4.21 1.30 4.57
CA LEU A 190 -3.13 1.35 5.56
C LEU A 190 -1.91 2.06 4.97
N MET A 191 -1.63 3.28 5.43
CA MET A 191 -0.52 4.09 4.93
C MET A 191 0.84 3.44 5.18
N GLU A 192 1.03 2.77 6.32
CA GLU A 192 2.25 2.02 6.63
C GLU A 192 2.52 0.91 5.59
N GLU A 193 1.46 0.24 5.09
CA GLU A 193 1.61 -0.78 4.04
C GLU A 193 2.10 -0.17 2.74
N ALA A 194 1.51 0.97 2.34
CA ALA A 194 1.90 1.69 1.14
C ALA A 194 3.35 2.19 1.19
N GLU A 195 3.77 2.78 2.31
CA GLU A 195 5.15 3.24 2.51
C GLU A 195 6.18 2.12 2.46
N ARG A 196 5.82 0.95 2.99
CA ARG A 196 6.75 -0.18 3.06
C ARG A 196 6.87 -0.97 1.77
N LEU A 197 5.82 -1.00 0.96
CA LEU A 197 5.74 -1.87 -0.20
C LEU A 197 5.84 -1.14 -1.52
N CYS A 198 5.18 0.02 -1.66
CA CYS A 198 4.95 0.62 -2.95
C CYS A 198 6.13 1.45 -3.43
N ASP A 199 6.52 1.25 -4.68
CA ASP A 199 7.47 2.14 -5.37
C ASP A 199 6.80 3.47 -5.72
N ARG A 200 5.49 3.43 -6.07
CA ARG A 200 4.65 4.62 -6.32
C ARG A 200 3.24 4.38 -5.78
N VAL A 201 2.60 5.45 -5.38
CA VAL A 201 1.22 5.42 -4.90
C VAL A 201 0.38 6.49 -5.57
N ALA A 202 -0.90 6.17 -5.81
CA ALA A 202 -1.92 7.16 -6.14
C ALA A 202 -2.88 7.28 -4.95
N ILE A 203 -3.05 8.50 -4.45
CA ILE A 203 -4.01 8.81 -3.38
C ILE A 203 -5.36 9.08 -4.02
N ILE A 204 -6.36 8.25 -3.69
CA ILE A 204 -7.72 8.40 -4.20
C ILE A 204 -8.68 8.78 -3.06
N GLU A 205 -9.53 9.77 -3.33
CA GLU A 205 -10.62 10.17 -2.44
C GLU A 205 -11.85 10.54 -3.26
N ARG A 206 -13.01 10.08 -2.83
CA ARG A 206 -14.30 10.34 -3.49
C ARG A 206 -14.28 10.08 -4.99
N GLY A 207 -13.60 9.01 -5.39
CA GLY A 207 -13.49 8.57 -6.77
C GLY A 207 -12.48 9.33 -7.61
N ARG A 208 -11.68 10.25 -7.07
CA ARG A 208 -10.69 11.04 -7.80
C ARG A 208 -9.28 10.84 -7.26
N ILE A 209 -8.29 10.79 -8.14
CA ILE A 209 -6.89 10.84 -7.73
C ILE A 209 -6.56 12.28 -7.34
N ILE A 210 -6.06 12.45 -6.11
CA ILE A 210 -5.67 13.73 -5.55
C ILE A 210 -4.21 14.04 -5.88
N ASP A 211 -3.33 13.06 -5.69
CA ASP A 211 -1.91 13.15 -6.02
C ASP A 211 -1.32 11.76 -6.24
N MET A 212 -0.17 11.70 -6.92
CA MET A 212 0.50 10.45 -7.26
C MET A 212 2.01 10.69 -7.40
N ASP A 213 2.80 9.96 -6.64
CA ASP A 213 4.27 9.94 -6.73
C ASP A 213 4.84 8.77 -5.89
N THR A 214 6.14 8.72 -5.66
CA THR A 214 6.72 7.86 -4.62
C THR A 214 6.29 8.33 -3.23
N PRO A 215 6.15 7.44 -2.24
CA PRO A 215 5.82 7.83 -0.87
C PRO A 215 6.69 8.97 -0.33
N GLU A 216 8.00 8.87 -0.53
CA GLU A 216 8.97 9.86 -0.05
C GLU A 216 8.77 11.23 -0.70
N ARG A 217 8.46 11.28 -2.02
CA ARG A 217 8.22 12.55 -2.72
C ARG A 217 6.91 13.19 -2.30
N LEU A 218 5.87 12.40 -2.06
CA LEU A 218 4.61 12.91 -1.53
C LEU A 218 4.80 13.53 -0.15
N VAL A 219 5.53 12.85 0.74
CA VAL A 219 5.87 13.37 2.07
C VAL A 219 6.68 14.66 1.96
N ALA A 220 7.75 14.68 1.15
CA ALA A 220 8.61 15.86 0.98
C ALA A 220 7.84 17.06 0.39
N ARG A 221 6.88 16.81 -0.52
CA ARG A 221 6.06 17.86 -1.18
C ARG A 221 5.02 18.45 -0.24
N HIS A 222 4.31 17.59 0.49
CA HIS A 222 3.16 18.02 1.29
C HIS A 222 3.51 18.27 2.77
N CYS A 223 4.46 17.55 3.34
CA CYS A 223 4.81 17.60 4.75
C CYS A 223 6.32 17.83 4.95
N PRO A 224 6.89 18.97 4.48
CA PRO A 224 8.33 19.24 4.60
C PRO A 224 8.77 19.54 6.04
N GLU A 225 7.84 19.67 6.97
CA GLU A 225 8.08 19.97 8.37
C GLU A 225 8.57 18.72 9.11
N ARG A 226 9.58 18.92 9.96
CA ARG A 226 10.09 17.87 10.86
C ARG A 226 9.83 18.26 12.29
N SER A 227 9.69 17.28 13.17
CA SER A 227 9.53 17.53 14.59
C SER A 227 10.61 16.82 15.39
N VAL A 228 11.20 17.54 16.33
CA VAL A 228 12.07 16.98 17.36
C VAL A 228 11.32 17.02 18.68
N VAL A 229 11.22 15.89 19.34
CA VAL A 229 10.63 15.77 20.68
C VAL A 229 11.73 15.40 21.65
N LEU A 230 11.85 16.14 22.72
CA LEU A 230 12.85 15.87 23.76
C LEU A 230 12.30 16.18 25.16
N LEU A 231 12.94 15.60 26.15
CA LEU A 231 12.63 15.83 27.57
C LEU A 231 13.80 16.52 28.24
N THR A 232 13.57 17.69 28.84
CA THR A 232 14.54 18.42 29.66
C THR A 232 13.82 19.21 30.73
N ASP A 233 14.48 19.39 31.87
CA ASP A 233 14.08 20.25 32.99
C ASP A 233 14.76 21.63 32.94
N ASP A 234 15.60 21.89 31.95
CA ASP A 234 16.32 23.17 31.83
C ASP A 234 15.37 24.32 31.48
N ALA A 235 15.34 25.34 32.31
CA ALA A 235 14.47 26.49 32.14
C ALA A 235 14.85 27.35 30.91
N ASN A 236 16.09 27.30 30.45
CA ASN A 236 16.58 28.11 29.31
C ASN A 236 16.39 27.37 27.96
N ALA A 237 15.92 26.12 27.97
CA ALA A 237 15.80 25.30 26.79
C ALA A 237 14.87 25.92 25.75
N GLU A 238 13.71 26.46 26.16
CA GLU A 238 12.73 27.05 25.27
C GLU A 238 13.28 28.24 24.48
N GLU A 239 14.01 29.12 25.14
CA GLU A 239 14.62 30.30 24.51
C GLU A 239 15.68 29.88 23.48
N CYS A 240 16.52 28.87 23.84
CA CYS A 240 17.49 28.30 22.93
C CYS A 240 16.86 27.74 21.67
N PHE A 241 15.78 26.94 21.80
CA PHE A 241 15.11 26.36 20.65
C PHE A 241 14.42 27.39 19.76
N ARG A 242 13.81 28.41 20.36
CA ARG A 242 13.19 29.52 19.61
C ARG A 242 14.20 30.39 18.85
N ALA A 243 15.44 30.41 19.29
CA ALA A 243 16.52 31.14 18.62
C ALA A 243 17.07 30.45 17.36
N ILE A 244 16.72 29.17 17.14
CA ILE A 244 17.15 28.42 15.95
C ILE A 244 16.37 28.94 14.73
N PRO A 245 17.04 29.41 13.65
CA PRO A 245 16.36 30.08 12.52
C PRO A 245 15.36 29.21 11.77
N ARG A 246 15.52 27.86 11.79
CA ARG A 246 14.65 26.91 11.11
C ARG A 246 13.46 26.45 11.94
N VAL A 247 13.39 26.85 13.21
CA VAL A 247 12.29 26.50 14.11
C VAL A 247 11.12 27.44 13.87
N GLU A 248 9.98 26.85 13.52
CA GLU A 248 8.72 27.57 13.30
C GLU A 248 7.85 27.59 14.56
N ALA A 249 7.92 26.52 15.37
CA ALA A 249 7.13 26.42 16.59
C ALA A 249 7.87 25.59 17.65
N VAL A 250 7.77 26.03 18.90
CA VAL A 250 8.18 25.29 20.09
C VAL A 250 6.95 25.18 20.99
N THR A 251 6.55 23.96 21.31
CA THR A 251 5.48 23.67 22.29
C THR A 251 6.08 22.94 23.47
N ARG A 252 5.65 23.31 24.68
CA ARG A 252 6.08 22.70 25.92
C ARG A 252 4.88 22.10 26.65
N SER A 253 5.05 20.88 27.13
CA SER A 253 4.11 20.21 28.04
C SER A 253 4.94 19.57 29.16
N ASP A 254 4.94 20.17 30.34
CA ASP A 254 5.81 19.82 31.46
C ASP A 254 7.32 19.85 31.08
N LEU A 255 7.95 18.68 31.09
CA LEU A 255 9.37 18.52 30.69
C LEU A 255 9.53 18.22 29.20
N ARG A 256 8.43 17.97 28.47
CA ARG A 256 8.46 17.61 27.04
C ARG A 256 8.41 18.85 26.17
N PHE A 257 9.41 18.99 25.33
CA PHE A 257 9.44 19.97 24.24
C PHE A 257 9.19 19.30 22.91
N THR A 258 8.34 19.91 22.09
CA THR A 258 8.17 19.56 20.68
C THR A 258 8.57 20.75 19.84
N ILE A 259 9.63 20.58 19.08
CA ILE A 259 10.25 21.60 18.22
C ILE A 259 9.88 21.27 16.79
N ARG A 260 9.16 22.14 16.11
CA ARG A 260 8.78 22.00 14.69
C ARG A 260 9.56 22.99 13.84
N GLY A 261 10.01 22.53 12.69
CA GLY A 261 10.73 23.38 11.75
C GLY A 261 10.91 22.71 10.40
N LYS A 262 11.56 23.41 9.47
CA LYS A 262 11.77 22.96 8.10
C LYS A 262 13.25 22.68 7.82
N GLY A 263 13.48 21.73 6.91
CA GLY A 263 14.81 21.40 6.39
C GLY A 263 15.49 20.26 7.13
N ASP A 264 16.43 19.65 6.43
CA ASP A 264 17.14 18.45 6.89
C ASP A 264 18.08 18.73 8.08
N ASP A 265 18.53 19.99 8.22
CA ASP A 265 19.48 20.39 9.26
C ASP A 265 18.82 20.68 10.61
N LEU A 266 17.47 20.73 10.71
CA LEU A 266 16.77 21.03 11.96
C LEU A 266 17.28 20.20 13.16
N VAL A 267 17.44 18.90 12.93
CA VAL A 267 17.91 17.97 13.98
C VAL A 267 19.33 18.32 14.42
N THR A 268 20.20 18.62 13.46
CA THR A 268 21.59 19.00 13.71
C THR A 268 21.66 20.33 14.47
N GLU A 269 20.88 21.32 14.09
CA GLU A 269 20.83 22.63 14.75
C GLU A 269 20.30 22.53 16.20
N VAL A 270 19.28 21.67 16.43
CA VAL A 270 18.76 21.38 17.78
C VAL A 270 19.86 20.72 18.63
N ILE A 271 20.56 19.70 18.09
CA ILE A 271 21.68 19.05 18.81
C ILE A 271 22.80 20.02 19.11
N HIS A 272 23.14 20.91 18.18
CA HIS A 272 24.18 21.93 18.36
C HIS A 272 23.80 22.91 19.50
N CYS A 273 22.55 23.41 19.49
CA CYS A 273 22.03 24.27 20.57
C CYS A 273 22.10 23.57 21.94
N LEU A 274 21.70 22.29 22.04
CA LEU A 274 21.77 21.51 23.27
C LEU A 274 23.22 21.40 23.78
N SER A 275 24.16 21.13 22.86
CA SER A 275 25.56 20.97 23.18
C SER A 275 26.22 22.31 23.64
N GLU A 276 26.00 23.41 22.90
CA GLU A 276 26.53 24.72 23.22
C GLU A 276 26.05 25.24 24.58
N LYS A 277 24.75 25.09 24.85
CA LYS A 277 24.12 25.54 26.09
C LYS A 277 24.26 24.54 27.23
N ARG A 278 24.86 23.36 26.98
CA ARG A 278 25.03 22.26 27.94
C ARG A 278 23.69 21.79 28.54
N ILE A 279 22.61 21.86 27.76
CA ILE A 279 21.28 21.43 28.17
C ILE A 279 21.27 19.90 28.22
N ARG A 280 20.91 19.34 29.37
CA ARG A 280 20.77 17.89 29.54
C ARG A 280 19.41 17.43 29.04
N VAL A 281 19.38 16.35 28.23
CA VAL A 281 18.16 15.70 27.74
C VAL A 281 18.13 14.27 28.22
N THR A 282 16.96 13.80 28.63
CA THR A 282 16.72 12.43 29.09
C THR A 282 16.07 11.55 28.02
N ASP A 283 15.40 12.14 27.05
CA ASP A 283 14.86 11.48 25.85
C ASP A 283 15.01 12.44 24.66
N PHE A 284 15.30 11.88 23.49
CA PHE A 284 15.41 12.63 22.24
C PHE A 284 14.88 11.78 21.09
N ARG A 285 13.87 12.28 20.38
CA ARG A 285 13.24 11.58 19.27
C ARG A 285 12.99 12.53 18.12
N THR A 286 13.25 12.06 16.91
CA THR A 286 12.84 12.73 15.68
C THR A 286 11.54 12.10 15.19
N ILE A 287 10.53 12.92 14.94
CA ILE A 287 9.30 12.49 14.31
C ILE A 287 9.33 12.98 12.87
N LEU A 288 9.45 12.04 11.94
CA LEU A 288 9.36 12.30 10.52
C LEU A 288 7.89 12.17 10.07
N PRO A 289 7.42 13.07 9.20
CA PRO A 289 6.10 12.94 8.62
C PRO A 289 6.01 11.69 7.74
N ASN A 290 4.80 11.19 7.57
CA ASN A 290 4.49 9.99 6.84
C ASN A 290 3.31 10.19 5.87
N LEU A 291 2.90 9.14 5.13
CA LEU A 291 1.76 9.22 4.20
C LEU A 291 0.43 9.49 4.91
N GLU A 292 0.27 9.13 6.19
CA GLU A 292 -0.94 9.47 6.96
C GLU A 292 -1.04 10.98 7.16
N ASP A 293 0.10 11.65 7.44
CA ASP A 293 0.16 13.13 7.53
C ASP A 293 -0.13 13.79 6.17
N VAL A 294 0.39 13.22 5.08
CA VAL A 294 0.09 13.69 3.72
C VAL A 294 -1.41 13.60 3.44
N PHE A 295 -2.00 12.44 3.73
CA PHE A 295 -3.44 12.23 3.52
C PHE A 295 -4.27 13.22 4.31
N LEU A 296 -3.99 13.37 5.61
CA LEU A 296 -4.67 14.33 6.49
C LEU A 296 -4.57 15.76 5.94
N LYS A 297 -3.40 16.16 5.45
CA LYS A 297 -3.18 17.52 4.91
C LYS A 297 -3.94 17.76 3.60
N LEU A 298 -4.05 16.75 2.73
CA LEU A 298 -4.74 16.85 1.45
C LEU A 298 -6.27 16.80 1.58
N THR A 299 -6.79 16.05 2.54
CA THR A 299 -8.23 15.76 2.64
C THR A 299 -8.91 16.49 3.81
N GLY A 300 -8.14 16.91 4.81
CA GLY A 300 -8.64 17.58 6.01
C GLY A 300 -9.23 16.64 7.07
N HIS A 301 -9.20 15.32 6.85
CA HIS A 301 -9.68 14.31 7.80
C HIS A 301 -8.77 13.08 7.84
N SER A 302 -8.82 12.34 8.95
CA SER A 302 -8.06 11.10 9.11
C SER A 302 -8.66 9.96 8.27
N ILE A 303 -7.84 9.00 7.88
CA ILE A 303 -8.29 7.80 7.12
C ILE A 303 -9.22 6.89 7.96
N ARG A 304 -9.20 7.05 9.28
CA ARG A 304 -9.93 6.21 10.24
C ARG A 304 -11.31 6.75 10.63
N ASP A 305 -11.66 7.91 10.13
CA ASP A 305 -12.94 8.58 10.42
C ASP A 305 -14.01 8.23 9.39
#